data_fe63336b9a67a9e1e0f10b4a4f21ebc3
#
_entry.id   fe63336b9a67a9e1e0f10b4a4f21ebc3
#
_cell.length_a   1.000
_cell.length_b   1.000
_cell.length_c   1.000
_cell.angle_alpha   90.00
_cell.angle_beta   90.00
_cell.angle_gamma   90.00
#
_symmetry.space_group_name_H-M   'P 1'
#
loop_
_entity.id
_entity.type
_entity.pdbx_description
1 polymer ?
#
loop_
_entity_poly.entity_id
_entity_poly.type
_entity_poly.pdbx_seq_one_letter_code
_entity_poly.pdbx_strand_id
1 'polypeptide(L)'
;MIQLDDYGYPPQPDARGALRKKSIRASKKALSTCLYVCMCVVGALLWLGRRGKKFAPLSPRTVQPRRILVIRLDLIGDLVLSMTVVRALKRTYPGAQIDLLALPSSAQIVRDDPDLSSVITYDPNVWRRPKALAQGRNWRAALSVIRRLRGRRYDIAVSVFGNWAAMLAVASGAKRRVGFGRESYPGFMTDSVAGRHWQPGERLHEVDYCLKLARAAGATVTPEDRIPRLFVAASARDELDMLLHEVGISNDKPLIACHVSSNNGQSKRWPVPYWATLIDHLVGERGAQVVLTGAPGDLPLIERVMSRMEQTAFNLAGKTSLAQLAALLQRADVLVSGDSGPMHIAAAVGTPLIAIHGPTDPAHSGPVSPLATILRSGIWCSPCYNAKGPADCRFYTTQCMKNILPARVLEIIEEKLREKYPRLASSEAQE
;
A
#
# COMPACT_ATOMS: atom_id res chain seq x y z
N MET A 1 -2.77 27.70 1.36
CA MET A 1 -3.31 26.75 0.36
C MET A 1 -2.41 26.79 -0.86
N ILE A 2 -1.96 25.65 -1.38
CA ILE A 2 -1.24 25.61 -2.66
C ILE A 2 -2.30 25.75 -3.74
N GLN A 3 -2.20 26.79 -4.55
CA GLN A 3 -3.11 26.99 -5.68
C GLN A 3 -2.82 25.89 -6.72
N LEU A 4 -3.81 25.06 -7.00
CA LEU A 4 -3.70 23.99 -7.98
C LEU A 4 -4.21 24.49 -9.33
N ASP A 5 -3.65 23.98 -10.44
CA ASP A 5 -4.16 24.28 -11.79
C ASP A 5 -5.52 23.60 -12.04
N ASP A 6 -6.07 23.80 -13.23
CA ASP A 6 -7.38 23.23 -13.64
C ASP A 6 -7.43 21.70 -13.63
N TYR A 7 -6.29 21.04 -13.61
CA TYR A 7 -6.15 19.59 -13.56
C TYR A 7 -5.81 19.07 -12.15
N GLY A 8 -5.76 19.93 -11.13
CA GLY A 8 -5.44 19.55 -9.76
C GLY A 8 -3.94 19.41 -9.49
N TYR A 9 -3.08 19.97 -10.34
CA TYR A 9 -1.63 19.96 -10.17
C TYR A 9 -1.13 21.26 -9.52
N PRO A 10 -0.05 21.22 -8.71
CA PRO A 10 0.54 22.44 -8.17
C PRO A 10 1.25 23.23 -9.27
N PRO A 11 1.38 24.55 -9.11
CA PRO A 11 2.21 25.37 -9.97
C PRO A 11 3.66 24.90 -9.96
N GLN A 12 4.40 25.23 -11.02
CA GLN A 12 5.82 24.88 -11.11
C GLN A 12 6.59 25.40 -9.89
N PRO A 13 7.53 24.59 -9.33
CA PRO A 13 8.26 24.99 -8.14
C PRO A 13 9.14 26.21 -8.40
N ASP A 14 9.05 27.20 -7.51
CA ASP A 14 9.88 28.41 -7.52
C ASP A 14 11.37 28.03 -7.25
N ALA A 15 12.27 28.62 -8.02
CA ALA A 15 13.72 28.40 -7.95
C ALA A 15 14.31 28.70 -6.54
N ARG A 16 13.72 29.59 -5.76
CA ARG A 16 14.14 29.92 -4.39
C ARG A 16 13.90 28.77 -3.38
N GLY A 17 12.89 27.93 -3.60
CA GLY A 17 12.60 26.77 -2.75
C GLY A 17 13.66 25.66 -2.88
N ALA A 18 14.37 25.59 -3.99
CA ALA A 18 15.40 24.57 -4.25
C ALA A 18 16.69 24.78 -3.44
N LEU A 19 17.09 26.01 -3.17
CA LEU A 19 18.32 26.35 -2.41
C LEU A 19 18.18 26.08 -0.91
N ARG A 20 17.00 26.34 -0.32
CA ARG A 20 16.74 26.04 1.11
C ARG A 20 16.73 24.53 1.41
N LYS A 21 16.41 23.70 0.41
CA LYS A 21 16.45 22.22 0.53
C LYS A 21 17.87 21.66 0.57
N LYS A 22 18.89 22.36 0.04
CA LYS A 22 20.28 21.86 0.01
C LYS A 22 20.98 21.83 1.38
N SER A 23 20.83 22.86 2.21
CA SER A 23 21.51 22.92 3.52
C SER A 23 20.93 21.92 4.53
N ILE A 24 19.59 21.71 4.49
CA ILE A 24 18.93 20.69 5.33
C ILE A 24 19.33 19.27 4.93
N ARG A 25 19.69 19.05 3.66
CA ARG A 25 20.16 17.73 3.19
C ARG A 25 21.54 17.36 3.71
N ALA A 26 22.45 18.32 3.88
CA ALA A 26 23.82 18.06 4.37
C ALA A 26 23.85 17.60 5.84
N SER A 27 23.13 18.30 6.73
CA SER A 27 23.04 17.92 8.15
C SER A 27 22.32 16.59 8.37
N LYS A 28 21.27 16.31 7.58
CA LYS A 28 20.59 15.01 7.60
C LYS A 28 21.50 13.88 7.13
N LYS A 29 22.40 14.14 6.16
CA LYS A 29 23.35 13.14 5.63
C LYS A 29 24.40 12.77 6.70
N ALA A 30 24.95 13.74 7.41
CA ALA A 30 25.94 13.49 8.48
C ALA A 30 25.34 12.65 9.62
N LEU A 31 24.16 13.03 10.14
CA LEU A 31 23.46 12.27 11.19
C LEU A 31 23.12 10.84 10.73
N SER A 32 22.69 10.69 9.49
CA SER A 32 22.40 9.38 8.90
C SER A 32 23.67 8.51 8.80
N THR A 33 24.82 9.11 8.47
CA THR A 33 26.10 8.39 8.41
C THR A 33 26.56 7.93 9.79
N CYS A 34 26.49 8.78 10.81
CA CYS A 34 26.82 8.39 12.19
C CYS A 34 25.93 7.24 12.67
N LEU A 35 24.60 7.34 12.47
CA LEU A 35 23.68 6.28 12.81
C LEU A 35 24.01 4.98 12.07
N TYR A 36 24.34 5.06 10.79
CA TYR A 36 24.74 3.88 9.99
C TYR A 36 25.98 3.20 10.59
N VAL A 37 27.02 3.97 10.91
CA VAL A 37 28.26 3.44 11.51
C VAL A 37 27.97 2.78 12.86
N CYS A 38 27.20 3.44 13.75
CA CYS A 38 26.79 2.85 15.03
C CYS A 38 26.04 1.53 14.84
N MET A 39 25.11 1.47 13.86
CA MET A 39 24.36 0.25 13.59
C MET A 39 25.23 -0.84 12.97
N CYS A 40 26.24 -0.50 12.18
CA CYS A 40 27.23 -1.48 11.68
C CYS A 40 28.04 -2.08 12.85
N VAL A 41 28.45 -1.27 13.81
CA VAL A 41 29.14 -1.77 15.04
C VAL A 41 28.24 -2.73 15.83
N VAL A 42 26.99 -2.34 16.06
CA VAL A 42 26.00 -3.24 16.70
C VAL A 42 25.84 -4.54 15.92
N GLY A 43 25.77 -4.45 14.60
CA GLY A 43 25.66 -5.62 13.73
C GLY A 43 26.90 -6.53 13.79
N ALA A 44 28.10 -5.95 13.85
CA ALA A 44 29.34 -6.68 14.01
C ALA A 44 29.39 -7.43 15.38
N LEU A 45 28.98 -6.78 16.45
CA LEU A 45 28.86 -7.41 17.77
C LEU A 45 27.86 -8.56 17.77
N LEU A 46 26.70 -8.39 17.14
CA LEU A 46 25.72 -9.44 16.98
C LEU A 46 26.24 -10.62 16.13
N TRP A 47 27.04 -10.34 15.12
CA TRP A 47 27.69 -11.36 14.29
C TRP A 47 28.75 -12.11 15.07
N LEU A 48 29.59 -11.41 15.81
CA LEU A 48 30.63 -12.01 16.67
C LEU A 48 30.01 -12.93 17.73
N GLY A 49 28.93 -12.48 18.39
CA GLY A 49 28.22 -13.30 19.40
C GLY A 49 27.56 -14.57 18.82
N ARG A 50 27.50 -14.67 17.50
CA ARG A 50 26.97 -15.84 16.76
C ARG A 50 28.08 -16.66 16.06
N ARG A 51 29.33 -16.21 16.12
CA ARG A 51 30.46 -16.87 15.45
C ARG A 51 30.55 -18.33 15.91
N GLY A 52 30.51 -19.23 14.95
CA GLY A 52 30.49 -20.68 15.20
C GLY A 52 29.07 -21.31 15.29
N LYS A 53 27.99 -20.55 15.41
CA LYS A 53 26.63 -21.10 15.35
C LYS A 53 26.20 -21.23 13.91
N LYS A 54 26.25 -22.46 13.37
CA LYS A 54 25.67 -22.78 12.06
C LYS A 54 24.16 -23.02 12.27
N PHE A 55 23.32 -22.18 11.66
CA PHE A 55 21.88 -22.45 11.63
C PHE A 55 21.54 -23.30 10.42
N ALA A 56 20.80 -24.40 10.63
CA ALA A 56 20.21 -25.15 9.53
C ALA A 56 19.27 -24.25 8.70
N PRO A 57 19.14 -24.46 7.40
CA PRO A 57 18.15 -23.76 6.59
C PRO A 57 16.75 -23.91 7.20
N LEU A 58 15.97 -22.83 7.15
CA LEU A 58 14.58 -22.85 7.58
C LEU A 58 13.76 -23.64 6.57
N SER A 59 13.09 -24.67 7.04
CA SER A 59 12.14 -25.46 6.26
C SER A 59 11.09 -26.08 7.19
N PRO A 60 9.92 -26.49 6.69
CA PRO A 60 8.90 -27.17 7.52
C PRO A 60 9.41 -28.46 8.16
N ARG A 61 10.45 -29.08 7.58
CA ARG A 61 11.06 -30.32 8.12
C ARG A 61 12.05 -30.05 9.25
N THR A 62 12.69 -28.87 9.26
CA THR A 62 13.78 -28.56 10.20
C THR A 62 13.34 -27.66 11.35
N VAL A 63 12.28 -26.87 11.18
CA VAL A 63 11.81 -25.91 12.18
C VAL A 63 10.29 -25.90 12.22
N GLN A 64 9.75 -26.02 13.44
CA GLN A 64 8.33 -25.84 13.72
C GLN A 64 8.18 -24.59 14.63
N PRO A 65 8.11 -23.38 14.04
CA PRO A 65 8.03 -22.15 14.82
C PRO A 65 6.67 -22.07 15.53
N ARG A 66 6.69 -21.72 16.81
CA ARG A 66 5.47 -21.44 17.58
C ARG A 66 5.01 -20.00 17.42
N ARG A 67 5.97 -19.07 17.27
CA ARG A 67 5.69 -17.63 17.18
C ARG A 67 6.53 -16.97 16.09
N ILE A 68 5.84 -16.32 15.18
CA ILE A 68 6.42 -15.60 14.06
C ILE A 68 6.03 -14.12 14.13
N LEU A 69 6.99 -13.24 13.93
CA LEU A 69 6.76 -11.80 13.79
C LEU A 69 6.98 -11.41 12.33
N VAL A 70 5.99 -10.80 11.71
CA VAL A 70 6.13 -10.14 10.40
C VAL A 70 6.15 -8.64 10.62
N ILE A 71 7.11 -7.93 10.02
CA ILE A 71 7.30 -6.49 10.22
C ILE A 71 7.21 -5.78 8.88
N ARG A 72 6.16 -4.95 8.70
CA ARG A 72 5.98 -4.04 7.57
C ARG A 72 5.55 -2.66 8.06
N LEU A 73 6.47 -1.71 8.02
CA LEU A 73 6.27 -0.34 8.52
C LEU A 73 6.13 0.63 7.36
N ASP A 74 5.12 0.42 6.52
CA ASP A 74 4.94 1.12 5.26
C ASP A 74 3.47 1.48 5.01
N LEU A 75 3.18 2.01 3.81
CA LEU A 75 1.86 2.45 3.40
C LEU A 75 0.87 1.27 3.28
N ILE A 76 -0.41 1.62 3.16
CA ILE A 76 -1.52 0.65 3.12
C ILE A 76 -1.35 -0.36 1.99
N GLY A 77 -1.04 0.10 0.76
CA GLY A 77 -0.86 -0.79 -0.38
C GLY A 77 0.25 -1.80 -0.16
N ASP A 78 1.39 -1.34 0.33
CA ASP A 78 2.54 -2.20 0.65
C ASP A 78 2.23 -3.22 1.75
N LEU A 79 1.44 -2.81 2.76
CA LEU A 79 0.99 -3.72 3.80
C LEU A 79 0.08 -4.81 3.23
N VAL A 80 -0.88 -4.45 2.38
CA VAL A 80 -1.79 -5.39 1.72
C VAL A 80 -1.01 -6.43 0.90
N LEU A 81 -0.04 -5.98 0.09
CA LEU A 81 0.82 -6.86 -0.69
C LEU A 81 1.66 -7.79 0.21
N SER A 82 2.07 -7.30 1.39
CA SER A 82 2.86 -8.09 2.35
C SER A 82 2.05 -9.17 3.08
N MET A 83 0.71 -9.14 3.03
CA MET A 83 -0.13 -10.20 3.61
C MET A 83 0.11 -11.55 2.93
N THR A 84 0.68 -11.57 1.73
CA THR A 84 1.14 -12.79 1.06
C THR A 84 2.17 -13.56 1.88
N VAL A 85 3.03 -12.85 2.63
CA VAL A 85 3.99 -13.47 3.59
C VAL A 85 3.23 -14.16 4.71
N VAL A 86 2.23 -13.48 5.30
CA VAL A 86 1.41 -14.00 6.39
C VAL A 86 0.68 -15.27 5.95
N ARG A 87 0.02 -15.22 4.77
CA ARG A 87 -0.73 -16.37 4.22
C ARG A 87 0.16 -17.57 3.96
N ALA A 88 1.30 -17.37 3.29
CA ALA A 88 2.26 -18.46 3.02
C ALA A 88 2.81 -19.09 4.31
N LEU A 89 3.14 -18.26 5.32
CA LEU A 89 3.60 -18.73 6.62
C LEU A 89 2.49 -19.46 7.40
N LYS A 90 1.26 -18.91 7.42
CA LYS A 90 0.15 -19.54 8.14
C LYS A 90 -0.26 -20.87 7.55
N ARG A 91 -0.30 -20.97 6.22
CA ARG A 91 -0.56 -22.22 5.52
C ARG A 91 0.53 -23.28 5.80
N THR A 92 1.80 -22.85 5.83
CA THR A 92 2.94 -23.75 6.09
C THR A 92 3.03 -24.17 7.55
N TYR A 93 2.72 -23.27 8.46
CA TYR A 93 2.79 -23.43 9.91
C TYR A 93 1.45 -23.12 10.57
N PRO A 94 0.41 -23.96 10.38
CA PRO A 94 -0.95 -23.66 10.82
C PRO A 94 -1.07 -23.47 12.35
N GLY A 95 -0.22 -24.14 13.12
CA GLY A 95 -0.16 -23.99 14.59
C GLY A 95 0.62 -22.78 15.07
N ALA A 96 1.30 -22.05 14.19
CA ALA A 96 2.07 -20.86 14.59
C ALA A 96 1.17 -19.67 14.89
N GLN A 97 1.50 -18.95 15.95
CA GLN A 97 0.98 -17.62 16.24
C GLN A 97 1.78 -16.62 15.41
N ILE A 98 1.10 -15.89 14.51
CA ILE A 98 1.72 -14.86 13.67
C ILE A 98 1.27 -13.50 14.17
N ASP A 99 2.23 -12.69 14.63
CA ASP A 99 2.00 -11.29 14.97
C ASP A 99 2.52 -10.41 13.83
N LEU A 100 1.77 -9.35 13.54
CA LEU A 100 2.17 -8.34 12.57
C LEU A 100 2.52 -7.04 13.28
N LEU A 101 3.68 -6.46 12.96
CA LEU A 101 4.06 -5.11 13.37
C LEU A 101 3.94 -4.16 12.18
N ALA A 102 3.02 -3.19 12.27
CA ALA A 102 2.70 -2.27 11.20
C ALA A 102 2.60 -0.81 11.68
N LEU A 103 2.47 0.13 10.73
CA LEU A 103 2.17 1.52 11.07
C LEU A 103 0.73 1.64 11.61
N PRO A 104 0.47 2.53 12.57
CA PRO A 104 -0.89 2.76 13.08
C PRO A 104 -1.89 3.13 11.97
N SER A 105 -1.44 3.86 10.94
CA SER A 105 -2.25 4.30 9.82
C SER A 105 -2.68 3.18 8.87
N SER A 106 -1.91 2.09 8.77
CA SER A 106 -2.21 0.97 7.88
C SER A 106 -2.73 -0.27 8.62
N ALA A 107 -2.43 -0.41 9.90
CA ALA A 107 -2.75 -1.60 10.70
C ALA A 107 -4.25 -1.93 10.78
N GLN A 108 -5.11 -0.93 10.68
CA GLN A 108 -6.56 -1.11 10.80
C GLN A 108 -7.14 -2.05 9.74
N ILE A 109 -6.55 -2.06 8.53
CA ILE A 109 -7.04 -2.87 7.41
C ILE A 109 -6.90 -4.39 7.64
N VAL A 110 -6.03 -4.79 8.56
CA VAL A 110 -5.71 -6.19 8.85
C VAL A 110 -5.98 -6.59 10.30
N ARG A 111 -6.64 -5.72 11.07
CA ARG A 111 -6.82 -5.91 12.53
C ARG A 111 -7.56 -7.21 12.84
N ASP A 112 -8.59 -7.51 12.08
CA ASP A 112 -9.50 -8.64 12.30
C ASP A 112 -9.16 -9.86 11.43
N ASP A 113 -7.96 -9.86 10.85
CA ASP A 113 -7.50 -10.92 9.98
C ASP A 113 -7.27 -12.22 10.78
N PRO A 114 -7.95 -13.35 10.43
CA PRO A 114 -7.93 -14.58 11.20
C PRO A 114 -6.57 -15.30 11.21
N ASP A 115 -5.69 -15.00 10.27
CA ASP A 115 -4.35 -15.57 10.24
C ASP A 115 -3.37 -14.86 11.18
N LEU A 116 -3.77 -13.69 11.72
CA LEU A 116 -2.98 -12.93 12.67
C LEU A 116 -3.43 -13.20 14.11
N SER A 117 -2.48 -13.50 14.97
CA SER A 117 -2.73 -13.64 16.40
C SER A 117 -2.78 -12.27 17.10
N SER A 118 -2.03 -11.28 16.61
CA SER A 118 -2.05 -9.91 17.12
C SER A 118 -1.48 -8.94 16.09
N VAL A 119 -2.07 -7.76 16.02
CA VAL A 119 -1.51 -6.63 15.29
C VAL A 119 -0.90 -5.64 16.30
N ILE A 120 0.39 -5.38 16.15
CA ILE A 120 1.17 -4.47 16.98
C ILE A 120 1.43 -3.22 16.14
N THR A 121 1.26 -2.05 16.72
CA THR A 121 1.48 -0.79 15.98
C THR A 121 2.66 -0.02 16.54
N TYR A 122 3.48 0.52 15.63
CA TYR A 122 4.53 1.46 15.94
C TYR A 122 4.85 2.35 14.75
N ASP A 123 5.02 3.65 14.98
CA ASP A 123 5.45 4.58 13.93
C ASP A 123 6.87 5.07 14.19
N PRO A 124 7.88 4.50 13.51
CA PRO A 124 9.26 4.97 13.64
C PRO A 124 9.50 6.31 12.93
N ASN A 125 8.58 6.80 12.11
CA ASN A 125 8.75 8.08 11.41
C ASN A 125 8.76 9.29 12.37
N VAL A 126 8.28 9.12 13.59
CA VAL A 126 8.42 10.15 14.65
C VAL A 126 9.87 10.58 14.81
N TRP A 127 10.83 9.66 14.65
CA TRP A 127 12.26 9.92 14.79
C TRP A 127 12.88 10.74 13.65
N ARG A 128 12.13 10.95 12.53
CA ARG A 128 12.56 11.86 11.45
C ARG A 128 12.51 13.33 11.85
N ARG A 129 11.85 13.66 12.96
CA ARG A 129 11.73 15.02 13.47
C ARG A 129 12.86 15.30 14.47
N PRO A 130 13.68 16.37 14.30
CA PRO A 130 14.82 16.63 15.19
C PRO A 130 14.45 16.72 16.68
N LYS A 131 13.28 17.30 16.99
CA LYS A 131 12.79 17.44 18.36
C LYS A 131 12.31 16.13 19.00
N ALA A 132 12.22 15.04 18.24
CA ALA A 132 11.70 13.76 18.74
C ALA A 132 12.60 13.14 19.81
N LEU A 133 13.92 13.32 19.68
CA LEU A 133 14.91 12.81 20.64
C LEU A 133 14.78 13.41 22.04
N ALA A 134 14.34 14.67 22.13
CA ALA A 134 14.11 15.36 23.41
C ALA A 134 12.77 14.99 24.07
N GLN A 135 11.90 14.24 23.38
CA GLN A 135 10.57 13.91 23.89
C GLN A 135 10.55 12.53 24.53
N GLY A 136 10.55 12.48 25.88
CA GLY A 136 10.53 11.23 26.64
C GLY A 136 9.36 10.30 26.31
N ARG A 137 8.23 10.84 25.82
CA ARG A 137 7.10 10.04 25.35
C ARG A 137 7.47 9.10 24.18
N ASN A 138 8.33 9.55 23.26
CA ASN A 138 8.75 8.75 22.12
C ASN A 138 9.64 7.58 22.56
N TRP A 139 10.53 7.82 23.52
CA TRP A 139 11.35 6.78 24.13
C TRP A 139 10.52 5.76 24.90
N ARG A 140 9.52 6.23 25.67
CA ARG A 140 8.59 5.33 26.37
C ARG A 140 7.81 4.46 25.39
N ALA A 141 7.29 5.02 24.29
CA ALA A 141 6.61 4.29 23.26
C ALA A 141 7.52 3.22 22.60
N ALA A 142 8.75 3.61 22.22
CA ALA A 142 9.72 2.68 21.64
C ALA A 142 10.08 1.54 22.62
N LEU A 143 10.36 1.87 23.88
CA LEU A 143 10.66 0.86 24.91
C LEU A 143 9.47 -0.05 25.20
N SER A 144 8.24 0.48 25.20
CA SER A 144 7.02 -0.31 25.38
C SER A 144 6.87 -1.34 24.27
N VAL A 145 7.03 -0.93 23.00
CA VAL A 145 6.98 -1.85 21.87
C VAL A 145 8.08 -2.89 21.95
N ILE A 146 9.32 -2.51 22.25
CA ILE A 146 10.44 -3.45 22.39
C ILE A 146 10.15 -4.47 23.50
N ARG A 147 9.67 -4.03 24.67
CA ARG A 147 9.30 -4.93 25.78
C ARG A 147 8.20 -5.90 25.36
N ARG A 148 7.17 -5.39 24.67
CA ARG A 148 6.08 -6.23 24.13
C ARG A 148 6.60 -7.28 23.17
N LEU A 149 7.46 -6.89 22.21
CA LEU A 149 8.06 -7.81 21.24
C LEU A 149 8.92 -8.87 21.92
N ARG A 150 9.79 -8.47 22.87
CA ARG A 150 10.64 -9.42 23.62
C ARG A 150 9.85 -10.38 24.48
N GLY A 151 8.78 -9.91 25.11
CA GLY A 151 7.90 -10.77 25.94
C GLY A 151 7.21 -11.89 25.13
N ARG A 152 7.06 -11.71 23.83
CA ARG A 152 6.48 -12.70 22.92
C ARG A 152 7.43 -13.86 22.58
N ARG A 153 8.76 -13.70 22.73
CA ARG A 153 9.78 -14.75 22.47
C ARG A 153 9.63 -15.39 21.08
N TYR A 154 9.72 -14.59 20.05
CA TYR A 154 9.57 -15.07 18.66
C TYR A 154 10.67 -16.04 18.25
N ASP A 155 10.28 -17.10 17.54
CA ASP A 155 11.20 -18.02 16.91
C ASP A 155 11.75 -17.43 15.62
N ILE A 156 10.89 -16.79 14.83
CA ILE A 156 11.24 -16.16 13.55
C ILE A 156 10.71 -14.72 13.54
N ALA A 157 11.52 -13.76 13.05
CA ALA A 157 11.08 -12.42 12.67
C ALA A 157 11.39 -12.20 11.18
N VAL A 158 10.40 -11.80 10.41
CA VAL A 158 10.53 -11.46 8.99
C VAL A 158 10.50 -9.95 8.85
N SER A 159 11.64 -9.36 8.50
CA SER A 159 11.79 -7.93 8.17
C SER A 159 11.48 -7.76 6.69
N VAL A 160 10.27 -7.30 6.36
CA VAL A 160 9.83 -7.24 4.97
C VAL A 160 10.52 -6.12 4.22
N PHE A 161 10.60 -4.91 4.81
CA PHE A 161 11.23 -3.78 4.15
C PHE A 161 11.83 -2.76 5.12
N GLY A 162 13.04 -2.30 4.79
CA GLY A 162 13.68 -1.13 5.35
C GLY A 162 14.39 -1.33 6.69
N ASN A 163 15.28 -0.39 6.99
CA ASN A 163 16.17 -0.46 8.16
C ASN A 163 15.41 -0.49 9.50
N TRP A 164 14.26 0.19 9.61
CA TRP A 164 13.47 0.18 10.84
C TRP A 164 12.89 -1.19 11.14
N ALA A 165 12.41 -1.90 10.11
CA ALA A 165 11.94 -3.27 10.27
C ALA A 165 13.08 -4.19 10.73
N ALA A 166 14.26 -4.04 10.14
CA ALA A 166 15.46 -4.80 10.54
C ALA A 166 15.88 -4.52 11.99
N MET A 167 15.87 -3.25 12.42
CA MET A 167 16.18 -2.87 13.81
C MET A 167 15.19 -3.47 14.80
N LEU A 168 13.90 -3.44 14.48
CA LEU A 168 12.85 -4.00 15.34
C LEU A 168 12.87 -5.53 15.34
N ALA A 169 13.27 -6.18 14.24
CA ALA A 169 13.52 -7.62 14.22
C ALA A 169 14.66 -8.01 15.18
N VAL A 170 15.74 -7.24 15.24
CA VAL A 170 16.80 -7.42 16.25
C VAL A 170 16.29 -7.15 17.65
N ALA A 171 15.61 -6.02 17.84
CA ALA A 171 15.08 -5.58 19.14
C ALA A 171 14.05 -6.58 19.71
N SER A 172 13.33 -7.30 18.87
CA SER A 172 12.38 -8.35 19.29
C SER A 172 13.04 -9.53 19.99
N GLY A 173 14.34 -9.72 19.80
CA GLY A 173 15.07 -10.89 20.33
C GLY A 173 14.76 -12.20 19.60
N ALA A 174 14.15 -12.16 18.43
CA ALA A 174 13.82 -13.36 17.64
C ALA A 174 15.08 -14.20 17.38
N LYS A 175 14.94 -15.53 17.50
CA LYS A 175 16.03 -16.50 17.31
C LYS A 175 16.54 -16.48 15.87
N ARG A 176 15.63 -16.43 14.90
CA ARG A 176 15.92 -16.32 13.48
C ARG A 176 15.35 -15.02 12.95
N ARG A 177 16.12 -14.32 12.14
CA ARG A 177 15.73 -13.03 11.54
C ARG A 177 15.98 -13.09 10.05
N VAL A 178 14.90 -13.05 9.28
CA VAL A 178 14.87 -13.13 7.83
C VAL A 178 14.66 -11.74 7.26
N GLY A 179 15.44 -11.36 6.25
CA GLY A 179 15.30 -10.08 5.56
C GLY A 179 16.32 -9.93 4.44
N PHE A 180 16.17 -8.92 3.60
CA PHE A 180 17.15 -8.63 2.54
C PHE A 180 18.43 -8.05 3.14
N GLY A 181 19.58 -8.63 2.76
CA GLY A 181 20.88 -8.27 3.32
C GLY A 181 21.29 -6.83 3.01
N ARG A 182 20.90 -6.30 1.83
CA ARG A 182 21.22 -4.92 1.42
C ARG A 182 20.22 -3.87 1.91
N GLU A 183 19.15 -4.28 2.60
CA GLU A 183 18.15 -3.39 3.22
C GLU A 183 18.18 -3.42 4.74
N SER A 184 19.17 -4.08 5.29
CA SER A 184 19.45 -4.13 6.72
C SER A 184 20.89 -3.76 6.98
N TYR A 185 21.20 -3.52 8.24
CA TYR A 185 22.60 -3.36 8.66
C TYR A 185 23.31 -4.72 8.66
N PRO A 186 24.64 -4.76 8.32
CA PRO A 186 25.40 -5.99 8.37
C PRO A 186 25.23 -6.71 9.71
N GLY A 187 25.06 -8.03 9.69
CA GLY A 187 24.91 -8.84 10.91
C GLY A 187 23.53 -8.78 11.58
N PHE A 188 22.58 -7.97 11.15
CA PHE A 188 21.24 -7.93 11.72
C PHE A 188 20.42 -9.19 11.40
N MET A 189 20.47 -9.63 10.15
CA MET A 189 19.78 -10.85 9.75
C MET A 189 20.59 -12.09 10.08
N THR A 190 19.93 -13.15 10.54
CA THR A 190 20.51 -14.48 10.68
C THR A 190 20.41 -15.22 9.36
N ASP A 191 19.34 -14.98 8.63
CA ASP A 191 18.98 -15.56 7.36
C ASP A 191 18.82 -14.43 6.33
N SER A 192 19.94 -14.05 5.74
CA SER A 192 19.99 -12.96 4.80
C SER A 192 19.60 -13.43 3.41
N VAL A 193 18.55 -12.84 2.84
CA VAL A 193 18.19 -13.02 1.44
C VAL A 193 19.09 -12.14 0.58
N ALA A 194 19.62 -12.72 -0.50
CA ALA A 194 20.48 -11.98 -1.41
C ALA A 194 19.74 -10.84 -2.11
N GLY A 195 20.48 -9.77 -2.38
CA GLY A 195 19.94 -8.61 -3.06
C GLY A 195 19.29 -7.60 -2.13
N ARG A 196 18.44 -6.78 -2.70
CA ARG A 196 17.57 -5.82 -2.04
C ARG A 196 16.28 -5.71 -2.81
N HIS A 197 15.28 -5.20 -2.16
CA HIS A 197 14.06 -4.71 -2.75
C HIS A 197 14.38 -3.63 -3.81
N TRP A 198 13.78 -3.70 -4.97
CA TRP A 198 14.00 -2.71 -6.04
C TRP A 198 15.45 -2.61 -6.52
N GLN A 199 15.97 -3.69 -7.09
CA GLN A 199 17.28 -3.64 -7.74
C GLN A 199 17.15 -3.10 -9.18
N PRO A 200 18.06 -2.21 -9.61
CA PRO A 200 18.17 -1.85 -11.01
C PRO A 200 18.37 -3.12 -11.87
N GLY A 201 17.55 -3.27 -12.91
CA GLY A 201 17.60 -4.42 -13.82
C GLY A 201 16.82 -5.67 -13.37
N GLU A 202 16.42 -5.80 -12.12
CA GLU A 202 15.53 -6.86 -11.65
C GLU A 202 14.07 -6.34 -11.66
N ARG A 203 13.23 -6.87 -12.55
CA ARG A 203 11.81 -6.51 -12.66
C ARG A 203 10.94 -7.53 -11.91
N LEU A 204 11.07 -7.55 -10.58
CA LEU A 204 10.18 -8.32 -9.74
C LEU A 204 9.07 -7.44 -9.18
N HIS A 205 7.89 -8.03 -9.10
CA HIS A 205 6.77 -7.40 -8.42
C HIS A 205 6.98 -7.41 -6.89
N GLU A 206 6.39 -6.44 -6.19
CA GLU A 206 6.44 -6.32 -4.72
C GLU A 206 6.07 -7.63 -4.01
N VAL A 207 5.02 -8.30 -4.49
CA VAL A 207 4.60 -9.61 -3.98
C VAL A 207 5.69 -10.67 -4.11
N ASP A 208 6.45 -10.67 -5.21
CA ASP A 208 7.51 -11.66 -5.42
C ASP A 208 8.67 -11.44 -4.45
N TYR A 209 8.99 -10.17 -4.11
CA TYR A 209 9.93 -9.85 -3.04
C TYR A 209 9.42 -10.35 -1.68
N CYS A 210 8.15 -10.13 -1.37
CA CYS A 210 7.51 -10.64 -0.17
C CYS A 210 7.60 -12.17 -0.10
N LEU A 211 7.29 -12.87 -1.18
CA LEU A 211 7.34 -14.32 -1.24
C LEU A 211 8.76 -14.91 -1.21
N LYS A 212 9.79 -14.17 -1.70
CA LYS A 212 11.20 -14.55 -1.46
C LYS A 212 11.50 -14.61 0.05
N LEU A 213 11.00 -13.65 0.82
CA LEU A 213 11.18 -13.64 2.28
C LEU A 213 10.39 -14.74 2.97
N ALA A 214 9.18 -15.04 2.53
CA ALA A 214 8.39 -16.14 3.04
C ALA A 214 9.11 -17.50 2.84
N ARG A 215 9.67 -17.75 1.63
CA ARG A 215 10.50 -18.92 1.35
C ARG A 215 11.73 -18.98 2.26
N ALA A 216 12.41 -17.88 2.43
CA ALA A 216 13.57 -17.81 3.32
C ALA A 216 13.22 -18.03 4.81
N ALA A 217 11.98 -17.73 5.20
CA ALA A 217 11.43 -18.05 6.50
C ALA A 217 10.91 -19.50 6.60
N GLY A 218 11.11 -20.31 5.56
CA GLY A 218 10.77 -21.72 5.50
C GLY A 218 9.37 -22.02 4.97
N ALA A 219 8.63 -21.02 4.47
CA ALA A 219 7.32 -21.26 3.90
C ALA A 219 7.38 -22.02 2.57
N THR A 220 6.45 -22.93 2.38
CA THR A 220 6.14 -23.50 1.07
C THR A 220 5.29 -22.49 0.32
N VAL A 221 5.80 -21.97 -0.79
CA VAL A 221 5.13 -20.93 -1.59
C VAL A 221 4.61 -21.53 -2.89
N THR A 222 3.34 -21.30 -3.17
CA THR A 222 2.64 -21.72 -4.40
C THR A 222 2.30 -20.52 -5.28
N PRO A 223 1.93 -20.70 -6.56
CA PRO A 223 1.51 -19.60 -7.44
C PRO A 223 0.33 -18.78 -6.89
N GLU A 224 -0.60 -19.43 -6.20
CA GLU A 224 -1.79 -18.81 -5.61
C GLU A 224 -1.46 -17.81 -4.51
N ASP A 225 -0.30 -17.95 -3.84
CA ASP A 225 0.16 -17.02 -2.82
C ASP A 225 0.49 -15.63 -3.38
N ARG A 226 0.65 -15.50 -4.70
CA ARG A 226 0.87 -14.20 -5.34
C ARG A 226 -0.35 -13.28 -5.24
N ILE A 227 -1.54 -13.82 -5.05
CA ILE A 227 -2.77 -13.03 -4.97
C ILE A 227 -2.99 -12.60 -3.51
N PRO A 228 -2.81 -11.31 -3.19
CA PRO A 228 -3.10 -10.79 -1.86
C PRO A 228 -4.59 -11.01 -1.53
N ARG A 229 -4.88 -11.32 -0.28
CA ARG A 229 -6.26 -11.45 0.20
C ARG A 229 -6.40 -10.67 1.50
N LEU A 230 -7.48 -9.93 1.61
CA LEU A 230 -7.89 -9.25 2.84
C LEU A 230 -9.16 -9.87 3.40
N PHE A 231 -9.18 -9.99 4.70
CA PHE A 231 -10.39 -10.36 5.42
C PHE A 231 -11.19 -9.09 5.73
N VAL A 232 -12.47 -9.11 5.41
CA VAL A 232 -13.41 -8.05 5.76
C VAL A 232 -14.32 -8.58 6.87
N ALA A 233 -14.25 -7.99 8.06
CA ALA A 233 -15.06 -8.39 9.20
C ALA A 233 -16.56 -8.14 8.96
N ALA A 234 -17.43 -8.96 9.55
CA ALA A 234 -18.86 -8.77 9.46
C ALA A 234 -19.30 -7.40 10.00
N SER A 235 -18.73 -7.00 11.15
CA SER A 235 -19.01 -5.68 11.73
C SER A 235 -18.69 -4.52 10.79
N ALA A 236 -17.62 -4.61 10.01
CA ALA A 236 -17.26 -3.56 9.04
C ALA A 236 -18.27 -3.50 7.87
N ARG A 237 -18.85 -4.64 7.47
CA ARG A 237 -19.93 -4.70 6.49
C ARG A 237 -21.22 -4.11 7.04
N ASP A 238 -21.60 -4.49 8.26
CA ASP A 238 -22.83 -4.00 8.92
C ASP A 238 -22.75 -2.47 9.12
N GLU A 239 -21.60 -1.96 9.60
CA GLU A 239 -21.38 -0.52 9.75
C GLU A 239 -21.41 0.22 8.40
N LEU A 240 -20.86 -0.39 7.34
CA LEU A 240 -20.95 0.16 5.99
C LEU A 240 -22.40 0.19 5.50
N ASP A 241 -23.15 -0.89 5.67
CA ASP A 241 -24.55 -0.96 5.21
C ASP A 241 -25.42 0.11 5.87
N MET A 242 -25.21 0.38 7.15
CA MET A 242 -25.86 1.51 7.84
C MET A 242 -25.49 2.85 7.20
N LEU A 243 -24.20 3.08 6.93
CA LEU A 243 -23.73 4.32 6.30
C LEU A 243 -24.29 4.50 4.89
N LEU A 244 -24.32 3.42 4.08
CA LEU A 244 -24.85 3.48 2.71
C LEU A 244 -26.35 3.76 2.70
N HIS A 245 -27.08 3.16 3.62
CA HIS A 245 -28.52 3.45 3.80
C HIS A 245 -28.75 4.91 4.21
N GLU A 246 -27.97 5.44 5.15
CA GLU A 246 -28.05 6.84 5.60
C GLU A 246 -27.84 7.83 4.46
N VAL A 247 -26.89 7.55 3.56
CA VAL A 247 -26.62 8.43 2.42
C VAL A 247 -27.50 8.17 1.19
N GLY A 248 -28.41 7.19 1.25
CA GLY A 248 -29.39 6.89 0.19
C GLY A 248 -28.85 6.03 -0.96
N ILE A 249 -27.80 5.24 -0.73
CA ILE A 249 -27.30 4.28 -1.73
C ILE A 249 -28.15 3.00 -1.67
N SER A 250 -28.74 2.63 -2.81
CA SER A 250 -29.57 1.44 -2.95
C SER A 250 -28.79 0.21 -3.43
N ASN A 251 -29.42 -0.97 -3.36
CA ASN A 251 -28.82 -2.24 -3.76
C ASN A 251 -29.18 -2.67 -5.19
N ASP A 252 -30.06 -1.96 -5.85
CA ASP A 252 -30.66 -2.30 -7.15
C ASP A 252 -29.94 -1.67 -8.33
N LYS A 253 -28.98 -0.78 -8.05
CA LYS A 253 -28.18 -0.07 -9.08
C LYS A 253 -26.72 -0.44 -9.00
N PRO A 254 -25.98 -0.37 -10.13
CA PRO A 254 -24.54 -0.54 -10.10
C PRO A 254 -23.86 0.45 -9.15
N LEU A 255 -22.94 -0.03 -8.33
CA LEU A 255 -22.15 0.79 -7.39
C LEU A 255 -20.69 0.89 -7.88
N ILE A 256 -20.31 2.08 -8.33
CA ILE A 256 -18.97 2.35 -8.82
C ILE A 256 -18.20 3.17 -7.79
N ALA A 257 -17.08 2.63 -7.31
CA ALA A 257 -16.17 3.37 -6.44
C ALA A 257 -15.12 4.11 -7.27
N CYS A 258 -14.92 5.41 -6.99
CA CYS A 258 -13.90 6.23 -7.62
C CYS A 258 -12.93 6.76 -6.56
N HIS A 259 -11.63 6.46 -6.72
CA HIS A 259 -10.58 7.00 -5.85
C HIS A 259 -9.71 7.97 -6.63
N VAL A 260 -9.99 9.26 -6.47
CA VAL A 260 -9.40 10.33 -7.30
C VAL A 260 -8.03 10.78 -6.84
N SER A 261 -7.60 10.39 -5.63
CA SER A 261 -6.38 10.88 -5.00
C SER A 261 -5.19 9.92 -5.12
N SER A 262 -4.01 10.44 -4.86
CA SER A 262 -2.77 9.67 -4.68
C SER A 262 -1.85 10.40 -3.70
N ASN A 263 -1.39 9.70 -2.66
CA ASN A 263 -0.57 10.29 -1.60
C ASN A 263 0.90 10.53 -1.99
N ASN A 264 1.44 9.74 -2.92
CA ASN A 264 2.86 9.77 -3.27
C ASN A 264 3.13 10.43 -4.63
N GLY A 265 2.53 11.57 -4.86
CA GLY A 265 2.78 12.37 -6.04
C GLY A 265 1.53 12.69 -6.83
N GLN A 266 1.45 13.94 -7.20
CA GLN A 266 0.32 14.48 -7.94
C GLN A 266 0.37 14.02 -9.40
N SER A 267 1.55 13.68 -9.93
CA SER A 267 1.71 13.10 -11.27
C SER A 267 1.03 11.75 -11.48
N LYS A 268 0.60 11.08 -10.40
CA LYS A 268 -0.21 9.86 -10.47
C LYS A 268 -1.71 10.12 -10.57
N ARG A 269 -2.15 11.37 -10.45
CA ARG A 269 -3.57 11.73 -10.47
C ARG A 269 -4.07 11.85 -11.89
N TRP A 270 -5.22 11.26 -12.14
CA TRP A 270 -5.94 11.44 -13.38
C TRP A 270 -6.59 12.84 -13.38
N PRO A 271 -6.74 13.52 -14.55
CA PRO A 271 -7.23 14.89 -14.61
C PRO A 271 -8.61 15.08 -13.97
N VAL A 272 -8.81 16.17 -13.25
CA VAL A 272 -10.09 16.51 -12.60
C VAL A 272 -11.25 16.57 -13.60
N PRO A 273 -11.12 17.19 -14.80
CA PRO A 273 -12.20 17.18 -15.79
C PRO A 273 -12.54 15.76 -16.26
N TYR A 274 -11.56 14.86 -16.35
CA TYR A 274 -11.78 13.49 -16.82
C TYR A 274 -12.59 12.67 -15.81
N TRP A 275 -12.34 12.90 -14.51
CA TRP A 275 -13.17 12.31 -13.46
C TRP A 275 -14.62 12.80 -13.54
N ALA A 276 -14.84 14.13 -13.72
CA ALA A 276 -16.17 14.69 -13.85
C ALA A 276 -16.90 14.10 -15.04
N THR A 277 -16.28 14.11 -16.23
CA THR A 277 -16.87 13.51 -17.45
C THR A 277 -17.23 12.04 -17.26
N LEU A 278 -16.32 11.24 -16.66
CA LEU A 278 -16.61 9.81 -16.42
C LEU A 278 -17.81 9.63 -15.48
N ILE A 279 -17.87 10.40 -14.40
CA ILE A 279 -18.93 10.29 -13.41
C ILE A 279 -20.27 10.74 -13.99
N ASP A 280 -20.28 11.80 -14.77
CA ASP A 280 -21.50 12.29 -15.42
C ASP A 280 -22.10 11.25 -16.37
N HIS A 281 -21.28 10.57 -17.17
CA HIS A 281 -21.73 9.46 -18.03
C HIS A 281 -22.25 8.27 -17.19
N LEU A 282 -21.54 7.89 -16.12
CA LEU A 282 -21.94 6.74 -15.28
C LEU A 282 -23.29 6.99 -14.60
N VAL A 283 -23.50 8.19 -14.10
CA VAL A 283 -24.74 8.55 -13.39
C VAL A 283 -25.86 8.86 -14.37
N GLY A 284 -25.62 9.75 -15.35
CA GLY A 284 -26.66 10.26 -16.25
C GLY A 284 -27.12 9.24 -17.27
N GLU A 285 -26.18 8.53 -17.90
CA GLU A 285 -26.51 7.62 -19.01
C GLU A 285 -26.67 6.16 -18.56
N ARG A 286 -25.93 5.73 -17.52
CA ARG A 286 -25.96 4.32 -17.05
C ARG A 286 -26.74 4.13 -15.75
N GLY A 287 -27.25 5.20 -15.14
CA GLY A 287 -28.02 5.13 -13.90
C GLY A 287 -27.24 4.52 -12.73
N ALA A 288 -25.91 4.54 -12.81
CA ALA A 288 -25.06 3.98 -11.75
C ALA A 288 -24.99 4.93 -10.54
N GLN A 289 -24.75 4.37 -9.39
CA GLN A 289 -24.41 5.11 -8.18
C GLN A 289 -22.88 5.20 -8.08
N VAL A 290 -22.36 6.43 -8.02
CA VAL A 290 -20.93 6.66 -7.93
C VAL A 290 -20.55 7.15 -6.55
N VAL A 291 -19.57 6.50 -5.91
CA VAL A 291 -19.02 6.86 -4.61
C VAL A 291 -17.59 7.37 -4.76
N LEU A 292 -17.36 8.59 -4.29
CA LEU A 292 -16.03 9.18 -4.19
C LEU A 292 -15.39 8.81 -2.85
N THR A 293 -14.24 8.14 -2.87
CA THR A 293 -13.50 7.71 -1.69
C THR A 293 -12.23 8.52 -1.47
N GLY A 294 -11.83 8.73 -0.22
CA GLY A 294 -10.61 9.46 0.12
C GLY A 294 -10.43 9.64 1.61
N ALA A 295 -9.22 10.03 2.01
CA ALA A 295 -8.96 10.51 3.36
C ALA A 295 -9.48 11.96 3.55
N PRO A 296 -9.61 12.48 4.78
CA PRO A 296 -10.01 13.88 4.98
C PRO A 296 -9.14 14.91 4.24
N GLY A 297 -7.86 14.60 4.04
CA GLY A 297 -6.94 15.46 3.26
C GLY A 297 -7.20 15.50 1.77
N ASP A 298 -8.04 14.60 1.23
CA ASP A 298 -8.38 14.51 -0.18
C ASP A 298 -9.64 15.34 -0.53
N LEU A 299 -10.38 15.80 0.49
CA LEU A 299 -11.61 16.58 0.31
C LEU A 299 -11.46 17.75 -0.67
N PRO A 300 -10.42 18.60 -0.61
CA PRO A 300 -10.29 19.72 -1.55
C PRO A 300 -10.16 19.27 -3.02
N LEU A 301 -9.58 18.10 -3.28
CA LEU A 301 -9.49 17.54 -4.64
C LEU A 301 -10.85 16.99 -5.10
N ILE A 302 -11.54 16.30 -4.21
CA ILE A 302 -12.86 15.72 -4.47
C ILE A 302 -13.89 16.82 -4.74
N GLU A 303 -13.90 17.88 -3.94
CA GLU A 303 -14.76 19.06 -4.14
C GLU A 303 -14.53 19.71 -5.51
N ARG A 304 -13.26 19.75 -5.99
CA ARG A 304 -12.96 20.24 -7.35
C ARG A 304 -13.47 19.30 -8.44
N VAL A 305 -13.49 18.00 -8.24
CA VAL A 305 -14.14 17.08 -9.18
C VAL A 305 -15.64 17.35 -9.18
N MET A 306 -16.26 17.36 -8.01
CA MET A 306 -17.71 17.57 -7.85
C MET A 306 -18.17 18.92 -8.41
N SER A 307 -17.37 19.99 -8.28
CA SER A 307 -17.71 21.30 -8.84
C SER A 307 -17.68 21.38 -10.38
N ARG A 308 -17.19 20.34 -11.06
CA ARG A 308 -17.16 20.24 -12.52
C ARG A 308 -18.12 19.20 -13.07
N MET A 309 -18.81 18.48 -12.20
CA MET A 309 -19.82 17.49 -12.57
C MET A 309 -21.17 18.18 -12.82
N GLU A 310 -21.91 17.61 -13.76
CA GLU A 310 -23.33 17.94 -14.00
C GLU A 310 -24.25 17.03 -13.19
N GLN A 311 -23.81 15.81 -12.90
CA GLN A 311 -24.52 14.82 -12.12
C GLN A 311 -24.04 14.78 -10.67
N THR A 312 -24.78 14.08 -9.80
CA THR A 312 -24.45 13.95 -8.37
C THR A 312 -23.79 12.62 -8.08
N ALA A 313 -22.71 12.67 -7.27
CA ALA A 313 -22.08 11.47 -6.72
C ALA A 313 -22.03 11.54 -5.19
N PHE A 314 -21.94 10.39 -4.55
CA PHE A 314 -21.85 10.27 -3.09
C PHE A 314 -20.43 10.50 -2.61
N ASN A 315 -20.22 11.53 -1.79
CA ASN A 315 -18.90 11.80 -1.21
C ASN A 315 -18.77 11.10 0.15
N LEU A 316 -18.00 10.02 0.19
CA LEU A 316 -17.65 9.28 1.41
C LEU A 316 -16.20 9.54 1.89
N ALA A 317 -15.51 10.53 1.32
CA ALA A 317 -14.16 10.89 1.76
C ALA A 317 -14.14 11.36 3.22
N GLY A 318 -13.28 10.74 4.03
CA GLY A 318 -13.20 11.00 5.46
C GLY A 318 -14.34 10.44 6.30
N LYS A 319 -15.33 9.79 5.69
CA LYS A 319 -16.49 9.20 6.38
C LYS A 319 -16.36 7.69 6.63
N THR A 320 -15.35 7.04 6.05
CA THR A 320 -15.11 5.61 6.22
C THR A 320 -13.80 5.37 6.96
N SER A 321 -13.79 4.39 7.86
CA SER A 321 -12.57 3.75 8.35
C SER A 321 -11.92 2.90 7.24
N LEU A 322 -10.70 2.43 7.42
CA LEU A 322 -10.08 1.53 6.45
C LEU A 322 -10.81 0.19 6.33
N ALA A 323 -11.39 -0.32 7.42
CA ALA A 323 -12.19 -1.54 7.41
C ALA A 323 -13.49 -1.35 6.62
N GLN A 324 -14.18 -0.23 6.84
CA GLN A 324 -15.37 0.14 6.06
C GLN A 324 -15.03 0.41 4.58
N LEU A 325 -13.87 1.00 4.29
CA LEU A 325 -13.41 1.16 2.90
C LEU A 325 -13.19 -0.21 2.23
N ALA A 326 -12.61 -1.18 2.93
CA ALA A 326 -12.45 -2.52 2.40
C ALA A 326 -13.81 -3.20 2.15
N ALA A 327 -14.79 -3.02 3.05
CA ALA A 327 -16.16 -3.48 2.87
C ALA A 327 -16.86 -2.79 1.69
N LEU A 328 -16.69 -1.47 1.55
CA LEU A 328 -17.21 -0.71 0.41
C LEU A 328 -16.65 -1.22 -0.91
N LEU A 329 -15.33 -1.42 -0.97
CA LEU A 329 -14.69 -1.93 -2.17
C LEU A 329 -15.13 -3.38 -2.46
N GLN A 330 -15.31 -4.22 -1.44
CA GLN A 330 -15.83 -5.58 -1.62
C GLN A 330 -17.27 -5.60 -2.20
N ARG A 331 -18.07 -4.59 -1.85
CA ARG A 331 -19.45 -4.45 -2.33
C ARG A 331 -19.53 -3.77 -3.70
N ALA A 332 -18.59 -2.89 -4.03
CA ALA A 332 -18.58 -2.16 -5.29
C ALA A 332 -18.46 -3.12 -6.49
N ASP A 333 -19.19 -2.83 -7.56
CA ASP A 333 -19.13 -3.59 -8.80
C ASP A 333 -17.83 -3.32 -9.56
N VAL A 334 -17.32 -2.09 -9.49
CA VAL A 334 -16.05 -1.69 -10.08
C VAL A 334 -15.39 -0.61 -9.23
N LEU A 335 -14.07 -0.69 -9.05
CA LEU A 335 -13.25 0.43 -8.61
C LEU A 335 -12.52 1.05 -9.80
N VAL A 336 -12.56 2.38 -9.93
CA VAL A 336 -11.63 3.15 -10.76
C VAL A 336 -10.66 3.90 -9.86
N SER A 337 -9.37 3.71 -10.07
CA SER A 337 -8.34 4.34 -9.22
C SER A 337 -7.03 4.54 -9.99
N GLY A 338 -6.28 5.58 -9.65
CA GLY A 338 -4.86 5.63 -9.96
C GLY A 338 -4.05 4.64 -9.11
N ASP A 339 -2.72 4.65 -9.27
CA ASP A 339 -1.79 3.88 -8.42
C ASP A 339 -1.83 4.40 -6.96
N SER A 340 -2.61 3.72 -6.13
CA SER A 340 -2.92 4.13 -4.75
C SER A 340 -3.24 2.93 -3.85
N GLY A 341 -3.31 3.15 -2.53
CA GLY A 341 -3.65 2.10 -1.56
C GLY A 341 -4.99 1.40 -1.82
N PRO A 342 -6.09 2.13 -2.09
CA PRO A 342 -7.40 1.53 -2.41
C PRO A 342 -7.40 0.58 -3.60
N MET A 343 -6.56 0.81 -4.61
CA MET A 343 -6.35 -0.12 -5.73
C MET A 343 -5.94 -1.52 -5.24
N HIS A 344 -4.99 -1.58 -4.30
CA HIS A 344 -4.53 -2.85 -3.72
C HIS A 344 -5.56 -3.48 -2.79
N ILE A 345 -6.34 -2.66 -2.06
CA ILE A 345 -7.44 -3.15 -1.23
C ILE A 345 -8.48 -3.83 -2.13
N ALA A 346 -8.93 -3.17 -3.19
CA ALA A 346 -9.91 -3.72 -4.13
C ALA A 346 -9.42 -5.04 -4.76
N ALA A 347 -8.17 -5.08 -5.21
CA ALA A 347 -7.56 -6.31 -5.72
C ALA A 347 -7.60 -7.45 -4.69
N ALA A 348 -7.34 -7.14 -3.41
CA ALA A 348 -7.26 -8.13 -2.33
C ALA A 348 -8.62 -8.58 -1.78
N VAL A 349 -9.68 -7.78 -1.94
CA VAL A 349 -11.05 -8.18 -1.58
C VAL A 349 -11.85 -8.75 -2.75
N GLY A 350 -11.24 -8.82 -3.96
CA GLY A 350 -11.84 -9.46 -5.14
C GLY A 350 -12.77 -8.55 -5.95
N THR A 351 -12.60 -7.24 -5.85
CA THR A 351 -13.38 -6.27 -6.64
C THR A 351 -12.83 -6.14 -8.05
N PRO A 352 -13.66 -6.17 -9.10
CA PRO A 352 -13.25 -5.73 -10.44
C PRO A 352 -12.71 -4.29 -10.38
N LEU A 353 -11.55 -4.05 -11.00
CA LEU A 353 -10.95 -2.72 -10.91
C LEU A 353 -10.28 -2.28 -12.21
N ILE A 354 -10.23 -0.97 -12.39
CA ILE A 354 -9.47 -0.29 -13.43
C ILE A 354 -8.40 0.55 -12.75
N ALA A 355 -7.14 0.19 -13.01
CA ALA A 355 -5.97 0.84 -12.44
C ALA A 355 -5.30 1.73 -13.48
N ILE A 356 -5.32 3.03 -13.27
CA ILE A 356 -4.73 4.04 -14.16
C ILE A 356 -3.28 4.27 -13.74
N HIS A 357 -2.32 3.80 -14.54
CA HIS A 357 -0.90 3.93 -14.30
C HIS A 357 -0.25 4.90 -15.28
N GLY A 358 0.25 6.01 -14.75
CA GLY A 358 1.04 6.98 -15.52
C GLY A 358 2.53 6.81 -15.26
N PRO A 359 3.09 7.48 -14.23
CA PRO A 359 4.54 7.48 -13.97
C PRO A 359 5.08 6.18 -13.37
N THR A 360 4.22 5.35 -12.80
CA THR A 360 4.62 4.11 -12.10
C THR A 360 4.58 2.90 -13.03
N ASP A 361 5.43 1.91 -12.72
CA ASP A 361 5.45 0.65 -13.45
C ASP A 361 4.59 -0.40 -12.72
N PRO A 362 3.46 -0.83 -13.29
CA PRO A 362 2.62 -1.85 -12.67
C PRO A 362 3.31 -3.22 -12.56
N ALA A 363 4.36 -3.48 -13.34
CA ALA A 363 5.17 -4.68 -13.18
C ALA A 363 5.88 -4.75 -11.83
N HIS A 364 6.07 -3.61 -11.15
CA HIS A 364 6.65 -3.54 -9.81
C HIS A 364 5.61 -3.49 -8.69
N SER A 365 4.55 -2.71 -8.88
CA SER A 365 3.58 -2.41 -7.81
C SER A 365 2.15 -2.26 -8.32
N GLY A 366 1.80 -2.91 -9.40
CA GLY A 366 0.42 -2.94 -9.87
C GLY A 366 -0.49 -3.82 -9.00
N PRO A 367 -1.80 -3.80 -9.25
CA PRO A 367 -2.73 -4.68 -8.55
C PRO A 367 -2.52 -6.12 -9.01
N VAL A 368 -2.46 -7.06 -8.08
CA VAL A 368 -2.37 -8.50 -8.37
C VAL A 368 -3.75 -9.11 -8.19
N SER A 369 -4.52 -9.13 -9.25
CA SER A 369 -5.86 -9.72 -9.30
C SER A 369 -6.21 -10.08 -10.76
N PRO A 370 -6.86 -11.22 -11.01
CA PRO A 370 -7.37 -11.55 -12.35
C PRO A 370 -8.48 -10.61 -12.82
N LEU A 371 -9.10 -9.87 -11.89
CA LEU A 371 -10.18 -8.92 -12.16
C LEU A 371 -9.68 -7.50 -12.44
N ALA A 372 -8.36 -7.29 -12.39
CA ALA A 372 -7.76 -5.98 -12.61
C ALA A 372 -7.50 -5.72 -14.10
N THR A 373 -7.95 -4.56 -14.58
CA THR A 373 -7.55 -4.00 -15.87
C THR A 373 -6.60 -2.84 -15.64
N ILE A 374 -5.39 -2.92 -16.18
CA ILE A 374 -4.37 -1.89 -16.01
C ILE A 374 -4.31 -1.05 -17.28
N LEU A 375 -4.54 0.25 -17.14
CA LEU A 375 -4.46 1.22 -18.23
C LEU A 375 -3.14 2.01 -18.17
N ARG A 376 -2.46 2.07 -19.32
CA ARG A 376 -1.26 2.88 -19.54
C ARG A 376 -1.29 3.51 -20.92
N SER A 377 -0.77 4.71 -21.02
CA SER A 377 -0.73 5.44 -22.31
C SER A 377 0.42 5.01 -23.22
N GLY A 378 1.39 4.25 -22.74
CA GLY A 378 2.56 3.83 -23.53
C GLY A 378 3.53 4.96 -23.91
N ILE A 379 3.39 6.18 -23.38
CA ILE A 379 4.26 7.31 -23.70
C ILE A 379 5.73 7.00 -23.33
N TRP A 380 6.66 7.47 -24.16
CA TRP A 380 8.09 7.15 -24.08
C TRP A 380 8.77 7.42 -22.73
N CYS A 381 8.29 8.43 -21.99
CA CYS A 381 8.85 8.78 -20.67
C CYS A 381 8.24 7.99 -19.50
N SER A 382 7.28 7.10 -19.75
CA SER A 382 6.64 6.25 -18.72
C SER A 382 7.11 4.79 -18.87
N PRO A 383 7.49 4.12 -17.74
CA PRO A 383 7.45 4.61 -16.37
C PRO A 383 8.65 5.51 -16.03
N CYS A 384 8.41 6.57 -15.25
CA CYS A 384 9.46 7.52 -14.84
C CYS A 384 9.51 7.72 -13.31
N TYR A 385 8.59 7.12 -12.56
CA TYR A 385 8.55 7.22 -11.10
C TYR A 385 9.78 6.54 -10.49
N ASN A 386 10.44 7.28 -9.62
CA ASN A 386 11.54 6.76 -8.84
C ASN A 386 11.23 7.03 -7.36
N ALA A 387 11.15 6.00 -6.56
CA ALA A 387 10.89 6.10 -5.12
C ALA A 387 11.85 7.03 -4.35
N LYS A 388 13.01 7.33 -4.93
CA LYS A 388 14.00 8.28 -4.40
C LYS A 388 13.92 9.67 -5.05
N GLY A 389 13.12 9.82 -6.09
CA GLY A 389 12.99 11.06 -6.87
C GLY A 389 11.78 11.91 -6.46
N PRO A 390 11.59 13.05 -7.12
CA PRO A 390 10.38 13.85 -6.96
C PRO A 390 9.16 13.04 -7.42
N ALA A 391 8.11 13.09 -6.63
CA ALA A 391 6.84 12.46 -6.94
C ALA A 391 6.07 13.17 -8.07
N ASP A 392 6.57 14.32 -8.50
CA ASP A 392 5.95 15.16 -9.53
C ASP A 392 6.54 14.88 -10.92
N CYS A 393 5.75 15.14 -11.95
CA CYS A 393 6.18 14.98 -13.32
C CYS A 393 7.35 15.94 -13.65
N ARG A 394 8.49 15.40 -14.04
CA ARG A 394 9.68 16.21 -14.41
C ARG A 394 9.48 17.10 -15.64
N PHE A 395 8.47 16.81 -16.46
CA PHE A 395 8.10 17.59 -17.64
C PHE A 395 6.90 18.50 -17.38
N TYR A 396 6.30 18.43 -16.17
CA TYR A 396 5.14 19.21 -15.76
C TYR A 396 3.89 19.07 -16.65
N THR A 397 3.85 18.06 -17.49
CA THR A 397 2.75 17.83 -18.45
C THR A 397 1.76 16.78 -18.00
N THR A 398 2.25 15.78 -17.24
CA THR A 398 1.51 14.56 -16.86
C THR A 398 0.80 13.88 -18.04
N GLN A 399 1.39 14.00 -19.24
CA GLN A 399 0.79 13.52 -20.49
C GLN A 399 0.44 12.04 -20.45
N CYS A 400 1.21 11.24 -19.69
CA CYS A 400 0.91 9.83 -19.46
C CYS A 400 -0.48 9.58 -18.84
N MET A 401 -0.97 10.51 -18.01
CA MET A 401 -2.30 10.44 -17.42
C MET A 401 -3.36 11.05 -18.35
N LYS A 402 -3.02 12.15 -19.04
CA LYS A 402 -3.92 12.85 -19.96
C LYS A 402 -4.25 12.03 -21.22
N ASN A 403 -3.34 11.14 -21.66
CA ASN A 403 -3.58 10.29 -22.81
C ASN A 403 -4.54 9.11 -22.52
N ILE A 404 -4.92 8.89 -21.27
CA ILE A 404 -5.95 7.90 -20.93
C ILE A 404 -7.28 8.65 -20.85
N LEU A 405 -8.09 8.53 -21.89
CA LEU A 405 -9.34 9.28 -22.02
C LEU A 405 -10.49 8.64 -21.22
N PRO A 406 -11.48 9.43 -20.74
CA PRO A 406 -12.65 8.93 -20.02
C PRO A 406 -13.43 7.86 -20.81
N ALA A 407 -13.60 8.03 -22.11
CA ALA A 407 -14.31 7.08 -22.96
C ALA A 407 -13.72 5.67 -22.88
N ARG A 408 -12.37 5.56 -22.84
CA ARG A 408 -11.73 4.23 -22.70
C ARG A 408 -11.98 3.59 -21.35
N VAL A 409 -12.03 4.38 -20.29
CA VAL A 409 -12.34 3.91 -18.93
C VAL A 409 -13.80 3.46 -18.85
N LEU A 410 -14.72 4.25 -19.43
CA LEU A 410 -16.15 3.95 -19.51
C LEU A 410 -16.40 2.62 -20.22
N GLU A 411 -15.83 2.42 -21.41
CA GLU A 411 -15.93 1.19 -22.19
C GLU A 411 -15.58 -0.06 -21.35
N ILE A 412 -14.49 0.01 -20.57
CA ILE A 412 -14.07 -1.10 -19.73
C ILE A 412 -15.02 -1.29 -18.53
N ILE A 413 -15.57 -0.22 -17.96
CA ILE A 413 -16.58 -0.34 -16.90
C ILE A 413 -17.80 -1.08 -17.44
N GLU A 414 -18.30 -0.68 -18.60
CA GLU A 414 -19.45 -1.31 -19.24
C GLU A 414 -19.22 -2.80 -19.54
N GLU A 415 -18.03 -3.15 -20.02
CA GLU A 415 -17.64 -4.54 -20.21
C GLU A 415 -17.72 -5.33 -18.90
N LYS A 416 -17.17 -4.77 -17.80
CA LYS A 416 -17.20 -5.41 -16.47
C LYS A 416 -18.60 -5.51 -15.87
N LEU A 417 -19.49 -4.58 -16.17
CA LEU A 417 -20.85 -4.57 -15.67
C LEU A 417 -21.80 -5.47 -16.48
N ARG A 418 -21.47 -5.77 -17.74
CA ARG A 418 -22.36 -6.46 -18.67
C ARG A 418 -22.87 -7.81 -18.18
N GLU A 419 -22.02 -8.57 -17.50
CA GLU A 419 -22.40 -9.88 -16.98
C GLU A 419 -23.46 -9.76 -15.84
N LYS A 420 -23.30 -8.76 -14.99
CA LYS A 420 -24.17 -8.57 -13.81
C LYS A 420 -25.43 -7.74 -14.12
N TYR A 421 -25.32 -6.81 -15.05
CA TYR A 421 -26.37 -5.86 -15.41
C TYR A 421 -26.63 -5.86 -16.94
N PRO A 422 -27.21 -6.94 -17.50
CA PRO A 422 -27.39 -7.05 -18.97
C PRO A 422 -28.29 -5.97 -19.57
N ARG A 423 -29.20 -5.37 -18.79
CA ARG A 423 -30.07 -4.27 -19.25
C ARG A 423 -29.35 -2.97 -19.53
N LEU A 424 -28.13 -2.76 -18.97
CA LEU A 424 -27.33 -1.57 -19.24
C LEU A 424 -26.65 -1.63 -20.63
N ALA A 425 -26.57 -2.82 -21.23
CA ALA A 425 -25.97 -3.04 -22.54
C ALA A 425 -26.94 -2.83 -23.70
N SER A 426 -28.26 -2.75 -23.46
CA SER A 426 -29.29 -2.75 -24.51
C SER A 426 -29.73 -1.35 -24.96
N SER A 427 -29.14 -0.26 -24.44
CA SER A 427 -29.53 1.10 -24.87
C SER A 427 -28.94 1.51 -26.24
N GLU A 428 -28.01 0.75 -26.82
CA GLU A 428 -27.41 1.03 -28.15
C GLU A 428 -28.13 0.35 -29.30
N ALA A 429 -29.19 -0.44 -29.06
CA ALA A 429 -29.91 -1.18 -30.13
C ALA A 429 -31.25 -0.54 -30.53
N GLN A 430 -31.51 0.70 -30.13
CA GLN A 430 -32.77 1.42 -30.46
C GLN A 430 -32.52 2.82 -31.05
N GLU A 431 -31.47 2.99 -31.88
CA GLU A 431 -31.42 4.08 -32.86
C GLU A 431 -31.22 3.58 -34.26
#